data_d476a700f3ad8272c0060e77214daa3e
#
_entry.id   d476a700f3ad8272c0060e77214daa3e
#
_cell.length_a   1.000
_cell.length_b   1.000
_cell.length_c   1.000
_cell.angle_alpha   90.00
_cell.angle_beta   90.00
_cell.angle_gamma   90.00
#
_symmetry.space_group_name_H-M   'P 1'
#
loop_
_entity.id
_entity.type
_entity.pdbx_description
1 polymer ?
#
loop_
_entity_poly.entity_id
_entity_poly.type
_entity_poly.pdbx_seq_one_letter_code
_entity_poly.pdbx_strand_id
1 'polypeptide(L)'
;MNVILPQKVKTQIGMASSGSGRKDYPVVYLLHGLSDDHTIWSRRSSIERYAAEYEVAVVMPNGERGFYTDMIEGYRYWTMLSEELPEIVCNLFPVSPRREDTFAAGLSMGGYGALKLALRRPDRYAGAVGLSSVTDIRARMESADWKTMGRELNNIFGSASDLIPRGNDLFELAAKAVNAPETPRILTVCGTEDFLYQDNLRFRDHMRELNFPNYEYLEAPGAHQWSFWDLHIQYGLKFLLENR
;
A
#
# COMPACT_ATOMS: atom_id res chain seq x y z
N MET A 1 8.50 -6.23 -12.06
CA MET A 1 8.41 -6.36 -10.59
C MET A 1 9.69 -6.93 -10.01
N ASN A 2 9.98 -6.61 -8.74
CA ASN A 2 10.97 -7.31 -7.92
C ASN A 2 10.26 -8.15 -6.88
N VAL A 3 10.83 -9.30 -6.51
CA VAL A 3 10.28 -10.18 -5.47
C VAL A 3 11.40 -10.55 -4.50
N ILE A 4 11.17 -10.30 -3.21
CA ILE A 4 12.02 -10.74 -2.13
C ILE A 4 11.38 -11.97 -1.49
N LEU A 5 12.14 -13.06 -1.39
CA LEU A 5 11.73 -14.25 -0.67
C LEU A 5 12.60 -14.42 0.57
N PRO A 6 12.02 -14.75 1.73
CA PRO A 6 12.78 -15.04 2.93
C PRO A 6 13.72 -16.23 2.69
N GLN A 7 14.99 -16.05 3.01
CA GLN A 7 16.00 -17.13 2.84
C GLN A 7 16.31 -17.78 4.18
N LYS A 8 16.52 -19.10 4.15
CA LYS A 8 17.13 -19.82 5.27
C LYS A 8 18.60 -19.47 5.36
N VAL A 9 18.98 -18.74 6.39
CA VAL A 9 20.39 -18.43 6.65
C VAL A 9 20.83 -19.11 7.93
N LYS A 10 21.56 -20.21 7.81
CA LYS A 10 22.12 -20.92 8.98
C LYS A 10 23.48 -20.39 9.40
N THR A 11 24.21 -19.72 8.52
CA THR A 11 25.65 -19.42 8.71
C THR A 11 26.05 -17.99 8.34
N GLN A 12 25.13 -17.13 7.93
CA GLN A 12 25.47 -15.76 7.56
C GLN A 12 25.60 -14.87 8.80
N ILE A 13 26.79 -14.34 9.02
CA ILE A 13 27.08 -13.44 10.14
C ILE A 13 26.20 -12.20 10.07
N GLY A 14 25.57 -11.84 11.19
CA GLY A 14 24.72 -10.64 11.30
C GLY A 14 23.29 -10.80 10.80
N MET A 15 22.86 -12.00 10.38
CA MET A 15 21.47 -12.29 10.06
C MET A 15 20.88 -13.32 11.03
N ALA A 16 19.83 -12.93 11.73
CA ALA A 16 19.07 -13.79 12.65
C ALA A 16 17.83 -14.37 11.97
N SER A 17 17.94 -14.82 10.71
CA SER A 17 16.82 -15.43 10.01
C SER A 17 16.80 -16.94 10.25
N SER A 18 15.79 -17.43 10.93
CA SER A 18 15.55 -18.86 11.14
C SER A 18 14.90 -19.54 9.93
N GLY A 19 14.60 -18.81 8.88
CA GLY A 19 13.85 -19.20 7.68
C GLY A 19 13.21 -20.58 7.79
N SER A 20 11.91 -20.66 8.01
CA SER A 20 11.18 -21.92 8.28
C SER A 20 11.21 -22.90 7.11
N GLY A 21 11.59 -22.41 5.90
CA GLY A 21 11.45 -23.15 4.64
C GLY A 21 10.00 -23.45 4.32
N ARG A 22 9.11 -22.56 4.72
CA ARG A 22 7.68 -22.60 4.38
C ARG A 22 7.52 -22.69 2.87
N LYS A 23 6.47 -23.37 2.45
CA LYS A 23 6.07 -23.42 1.04
C LYS A 23 4.97 -22.39 0.74
N ASP A 24 4.52 -21.63 1.75
CA ASP A 24 3.37 -20.74 1.73
C ASP A 24 3.67 -19.48 2.58
N TYR A 25 4.63 -18.68 2.17
CA TYR A 25 4.96 -17.42 2.84
C TYR A 25 3.78 -16.44 2.78
N PRO A 26 3.50 -15.69 3.87
CA PRO A 26 2.67 -14.49 3.74
C PRO A 26 3.28 -13.54 2.75
N VAL A 27 2.46 -12.70 2.12
CA VAL A 27 2.91 -11.78 1.07
C VAL A 27 2.49 -10.34 1.35
N VAL A 28 3.41 -9.41 1.17
CA VAL A 28 3.14 -7.97 1.15
C VAL A 28 3.38 -7.44 -0.26
N TYR A 29 2.35 -6.90 -0.88
CA TYR A 29 2.47 -6.10 -2.12
C TYR A 29 2.91 -4.69 -1.72
N LEU A 30 4.17 -4.34 -2.01
CA LEU A 30 4.81 -3.10 -1.56
C LEU A 30 4.94 -2.11 -2.71
N LEU A 31 4.17 -1.03 -2.64
CA LEU A 31 3.92 -0.11 -3.74
C LEU A 31 4.79 1.15 -3.65
N HIS A 32 5.34 1.58 -4.79
CA HIS A 32 6.20 2.76 -4.90
C HIS A 32 5.42 4.07 -5.06
N GLY A 33 6.09 5.22 -4.89
CA GLY A 33 5.54 6.55 -5.08
C GLY A 33 5.53 7.02 -6.54
N LEU A 34 5.00 8.22 -6.77
CA LEU A 34 4.74 8.76 -8.11
C LEU A 34 6.00 8.95 -8.98
N SER A 35 7.13 9.27 -8.37
CA SER A 35 8.41 9.51 -9.07
C SER A 35 9.33 8.29 -9.11
N ASP A 36 8.82 7.14 -8.71
CA ASP A 36 9.59 5.94 -8.43
C ASP A 36 9.23 4.77 -9.35
N ASP A 37 9.85 3.64 -9.11
CA ASP A 37 9.58 2.37 -9.77
C ASP A 37 9.69 1.18 -8.79
N HIS A 38 9.52 -0.03 -9.30
CA HIS A 38 9.59 -1.29 -8.54
C HIS A 38 10.94 -1.56 -7.85
N THR A 39 11.98 -0.78 -8.09
CA THR A 39 13.33 -0.95 -7.48
C THR A 39 13.56 -0.06 -6.27
N ILE A 40 12.71 0.97 -6.09
CA ILE A 40 13.02 2.07 -5.16
C ILE A 40 13.10 1.61 -3.71
N TRP A 41 12.20 0.73 -3.27
CA TRP A 41 12.20 0.22 -1.91
C TRP A 41 13.51 -0.48 -1.54
N SER A 42 14.06 -1.31 -2.45
CA SER A 42 15.35 -1.97 -2.24
C SER A 42 16.53 -0.99 -2.24
N ARG A 43 16.41 0.14 -2.99
CA ARG A 43 17.49 1.15 -3.07
C ARG A 43 17.48 2.16 -1.91
N ARG A 44 16.35 2.35 -1.24
CA ARG A 44 16.14 3.42 -0.26
C ARG A 44 15.81 2.93 1.15
N SER A 45 15.63 1.62 1.33
CA SER A 45 15.30 1.03 2.63
C SER A 45 16.08 -0.27 2.84
N SER A 46 15.97 -0.83 4.05
CA SER A 46 16.48 -2.17 4.35
C SER A 46 15.40 -3.24 4.24
N ILE A 47 14.50 -3.12 3.25
CA ILE A 47 13.32 -3.98 3.11
C ILE A 47 13.65 -5.48 3.05
N GLU A 48 14.79 -5.86 2.44
CA GLU A 48 15.23 -7.27 2.39
C GLU A 48 15.48 -7.83 3.80
N ARG A 49 16.12 -7.04 4.67
CA ARG A 49 16.36 -7.42 6.06
C ARG A 49 15.04 -7.52 6.82
N TYR A 50 14.15 -6.54 6.68
CA TYR A 50 12.84 -6.57 7.34
C TYR A 50 12.00 -7.75 6.90
N ALA A 51 11.98 -8.06 5.59
CA ALA A 51 11.29 -9.21 5.04
C ALA A 51 11.80 -10.53 5.62
N ALA A 52 13.13 -10.65 5.81
CA ALA A 52 13.74 -11.83 6.41
C ALA A 52 13.37 -11.99 7.90
N GLU A 53 13.34 -10.88 8.67
CA GLU A 53 12.98 -10.89 10.09
C GLU A 53 11.53 -11.35 10.33
N TYR A 54 10.61 -10.96 9.45
CA TYR A 54 9.18 -11.33 9.54
C TYR A 54 8.81 -12.60 8.76
N GLU A 55 9.76 -13.23 8.08
CA GLU A 55 9.51 -14.39 7.19
C GLU A 55 8.37 -14.12 6.19
N VAL A 56 8.38 -12.97 5.54
CA VAL A 56 7.36 -12.51 4.59
C VAL A 56 7.95 -12.34 3.19
N ALA A 57 7.21 -12.79 2.18
CA ALA A 57 7.51 -12.45 0.79
C ALA A 57 7.10 -11.00 0.50
N VAL A 58 7.95 -10.25 -0.20
CA VAL A 58 7.64 -8.87 -0.60
C VAL A 58 7.63 -8.78 -2.12
N VAL A 59 6.51 -8.37 -2.67
CA VAL A 59 6.30 -8.19 -4.12
C VAL A 59 6.22 -6.69 -4.42
N MET A 60 7.15 -6.20 -5.21
CA MET A 60 7.24 -4.79 -5.61
C MET A 60 6.91 -4.64 -7.09
N PRO A 61 5.65 -4.39 -7.45
CA PRO A 61 5.26 -4.17 -8.84
C PRO A 61 5.64 -2.77 -9.34
N ASN A 62 5.63 -2.57 -10.66
CA ASN A 62 5.71 -1.26 -11.28
C ASN A 62 4.31 -0.78 -11.67
N GLY A 63 3.90 0.36 -11.14
CA GLY A 63 2.64 1.03 -11.47
C GLY A 63 2.86 2.34 -12.22
N GLU A 64 4.13 2.65 -12.54
CA GLU A 64 4.55 3.93 -13.13
C GLU A 64 3.88 5.11 -12.43
N ARG A 65 3.26 6.01 -13.17
CA ARG A 65 2.55 7.18 -12.62
C ARG A 65 1.01 7.01 -12.62
N GLY A 66 0.53 5.77 -12.85
CA GLY A 66 -0.89 5.45 -13.08
C GLY A 66 -1.75 5.32 -11.83
N PHE A 67 -1.27 5.71 -10.64
CA PHE A 67 -2.02 5.64 -9.37
C PHE A 67 -2.71 4.30 -9.13
N TYR A 68 -2.11 3.21 -9.64
CA TYR A 68 -2.67 1.87 -9.47
C TYR A 68 -4.17 1.80 -9.87
N THR A 69 -4.50 2.46 -10.98
CA THR A 69 -5.86 2.66 -11.48
C THR A 69 -5.96 2.20 -12.93
N ASP A 70 -7.10 1.66 -13.33
CA ASP A 70 -7.39 1.50 -14.77
C ASP A 70 -7.65 2.90 -15.33
N MET A 71 -6.65 3.44 -16.01
CA MET A 71 -6.67 4.81 -16.47
C MET A 71 -7.78 5.03 -17.51
N ILE A 72 -8.30 6.26 -17.57
CA ILE A 72 -9.23 6.65 -18.64
C ILE A 72 -8.50 6.57 -19.99
N GLU A 73 -7.30 7.16 -20.04
CA GLU A 73 -6.42 7.13 -21.19
C GLU A 73 -5.05 6.57 -20.76
N GLY A 74 -4.84 5.26 -20.92
CA GLY A 74 -3.59 4.62 -20.56
C GLY A 74 -3.73 3.14 -20.19
N TYR A 75 -2.89 2.68 -19.29
CA TYR A 75 -2.82 1.28 -18.90
C TYR A 75 -3.81 0.90 -17.82
N ARG A 76 -4.09 -0.39 -17.69
CA ARG A 76 -5.03 -0.96 -16.72
C ARG A 76 -4.29 -1.45 -15.46
N TYR A 77 -3.70 -0.52 -14.72
CA TYR A 77 -2.89 -0.86 -13.55
C TYR A 77 -3.70 -1.46 -12.39
N TRP A 78 -4.97 -1.09 -12.25
CA TRP A 78 -5.83 -1.71 -11.24
C TRP A 78 -6.08 -3.18 -11.56
N THR A 79 -6.48 -3.51 -12.78
CA THR A 79 -6.69 -4.90 -13.22
C THR A 79 -5.42 -5.72 -13.05
N MET A 80 -4.28 -5.19 -13.52
CA MET A 80 -2.98 -5.85 -13.37
C MET A 80 -2.67 -6.13 -11.89
N LEU A 81 -2.81 -5.14 -11.02
CA LEU A 81 -2.40 -5.24 -9.62
C LEU A 81 -3.36 -6.08 -8.77
N SER A 82 -4.67 -5.98 -9.00
CA SER A 82 -5.69 -6.63 -8.15
C SER A 82 -6.10 -8.02 -8.61
N GLU A 83 -5.85 -8.37 -9.87
CA GLU A 83 -6.30 -9.62 -10.48
C GLU A 83 -5.14 -10.45 -11.05
N GLU A 84 -4.40 -9.90 -12.02
CA GLU A 84 -3.38 -10.66 -12.76
C GLU A 84 -2.13 -10.94 -11.91
N LEU A 85 -1.60 -9.93 -11.23
CA LEU A 85 -0.37 -10.03 -10.46
C LEU A 85 -0.47 -11.05 -9.30
N PRO A 86 -1.54 -11.09 -8.49
CA PRO A 86 -1.66 -12.09 -7.44
C PRO A 86 -1.70 -13.52 -7.98
N GLU A 87 -2.34 -13.75 -9.10
CA GLU A 87 -2.35 -15.06 -9.76
C GLU A 87 -0.95 -15.47 -10.23
N ILE A 88 -0.24 -14.56 -10.92
CA ILE A 88 1.15 -14.78 -11.37
C ILE A 88 2.06 -15.08 -10.18
N VAL A 89 1.94 -14.31 -9.09
CA VAL A 89 2.78 -14.45 -7.89
C VAL A 89 2.54 -15.80 -7.22
N CYS A 90 1.29 -16.21 -7.03
CA CYS A 90 0.95 -17.50 -6.45
C CYS A 90 1.40 -18.70 -7.32
N ASN A 91 1.42 -18.54 -8.64
CA ASN A 91 1.85 -19.60 -9.56
C ASN A 91 3.39 -19.74 -9.63
N LEU A 92 4.12 -18.63 -9.44
CA LEU A 92 5.59 -18.62 -9.61
C LEU A 92 6.37 -18.73 -8.32
N PHE A 93 5.81 -18.30 -7.20
CA PHE A 93 6.53 -18.18 -5.92
C PHE A 93 5.82 -18.94 -4.80
N PRO A 94 6.55 -19.37 -3.76
CA PRO A 94 6.01 -20.12 -2.62
C PRO A 94 5.29 -19.18 -1.64
N VAL A 95 4.23 -18.51 -2.10
CA VAL A 95 3.41 -17.60 -1.29
C VAL A 95 2.04 -18.19 -1.02
N SER A 96 1.45 -17.81 0.10
CA SER A 96 0.12 -18.21 0.50
C SER A 96 -0.94 -17.50 -0.36
N PRO A 97 -1.93 -18.20 -0.90
CA PRO A 97 -3.06 -17.58 -1.59
C PRO A 97 -4.16 -17.10 -0.63
N ARG A 98 -4.01 -17.36 0.67
CA ARG A 98 -5.04 -17.07 1.67
C ARG A 98 -5.12 -15.58 1.96
N ARG A 99 -6.31 -15.09 2.22
CA ARG A 99 -6.58 -13.70 2.58
C ARG A 99 -5.76 -13.27 3.80
N GLU A 100 -5.80 -14.06 4.88
CA GLU A 100 -5.12 -13.76 6.15
C GLU A 100 -3.59 -13.64 6.04
N ASP A 101 -3.02 -14.11 4.96
CA ASP A 101 -1.59 -14.02 4.63
C ASP A 101 -1.29 -12.98 3.54
N THR A 102 -2.29 -12.23 3.05
CA THR A 102 -2.15 -11.30 1.93
C THR A 102 -2.35 -9.85 2.39
N PHE A 103 -1.35 -9.02 2.16
CA PHE A 103 -1.30 -7.64 2.63
C PHE A 103 -0.80 -6.68 1.54
N ALA A 104 -1.09 -5.39 1.73
CA ALA A 104 -0.56 -4.32 0.89
C ALA A 104 0.10 -3.24 1.74
N ALA A 105 1.17 -2.63 1.23
CA ALA A 105 1.81 -1.47 1.86
C ALA A 105 2.35 -0.54 0.78
N GLY A 106 2.53 0.73 1.11
CA GLY A 106 3.12 1.66 0.16
C GLY A 106 3.24 3.08 0.69
N LEU A 107 3.97 3.91 -0.04
CA LEU A 107 4.17 5.32 0.27
C LEU A 107 3.51 6.24 -0.78
N SER A 108 2.99 7.39 -0.36
CA SER A 108 2.48 8.44 -1.26
C SER A 108 1.41 7.89 -2.22
N MET A 109 1.64 7.92 -3.54
CA MET A 109 0.83 7.24 -4.55
C MET A 109 0.68 5.73 -4.24
N GLY A 110 1.75 5.06 -3.78
CA GLY A 110 1.71 3.66 -3.38
C GLY A 110 0.90 3.43 -2.11
N GLY A 111 0.88 4.39 -1.20
CA GLY A 111 0.00 4.38 -0.04
C GLY A 111 -1.48 4.43 -0.43
N TYR A 112 -1.84 5.29 -1.40
CA TYR A 112 -3.16 5.28 -2.02
C TYR A 112 -3.50 3.90 -2.61
N GLY A 113 -2.58 3.34 -3.40
CA GLY A 113 -2.77 2.02 -4.02
C GLY A 113 -2.97 0.90 -3.01
N ALA A 114 -2.18 0.89 -1.93
CA ALA A 114 -2.26 -0.13 -0.87
C ALA A 114 -3.60 -0.05 -0.10
N LEU A 115 -4.00 1.16 0.29
CA LEU A 115 -5.31 1.38 0.92
C LEU A 115 -6.46 0.99 0.01
N LYS A 116 -6.38 1.36 -1.29
CA LYS A 116 -7.38 0.99 -2.29
C LYS A 116 -7.49 -0.52 -2.47
N LEU A 117 -6.37 -1.26 -2.49
CA LEU A 117 -6.38 -2.73 -2.57
C LEU A 117 -7.19 -3.34 -1.42
N ALA A 118 -6.88 -2.99 -0.19
CA ALA A 118 -7.54 -3.57 0.97
C ALA A 118 -9.02 -3.13 1.09
N LEU A 119 -9.32 -1.86 0.86
CA LEU A 119 -10.68 -1.33 0.98
C LEU A 119 -11.61 -1.78 -0.15
N ARG A 120 -11.08 -2.00 -1.36
CA ARG A 120 -11.87 -2.43 -2.52
C ARG A 120 -11.93 -3.94 -2.68
N ARG A 121 -10.92 -4.66 -2.15
CA ARG A 121 -10.83 -6.13 -2.18
C ARG A 121 -10.62 -6.70 -0.77
N PRO A 122 -11.56 -6.40 0.17
CA PRO A 122 -11.48 -6.93 1.54
C PRO A 122 -11.55 -8.46 1.59
N ASP A 123 -12.10 -9.08 0.54
CA ASP A 123 -12.12 -10.52 0.30
C ASP A 123 -10.72 -11.12 0.06
N ARG A 124 -9.75 -10.31 -0.34
CA ARG A 124 -8.40 -10.78 -0.69
C ARG A 124 -7.32 -10.27 0.25
N TYR A 125 -7.46 -9.06 0.77
CA TYR A 125 -6.42 -8.43 1.59
C TYR A 125 -6.86 -8.33 3.05
N ALA A 126 -6.08 -8.93 3.96
CA ALA A 126 -6.33 -8.88 5.39
C ALA A 126 -5.94 -7.55 6.03
N GLY A 127 -5.10 -6.77 5.36
CA GLY A 127 -4.74 -5.44 5.86
C GLY A 127 -3.87 -4.63 4.90
N ALA A 128 -3.81 -3.32 5.17
CA ALA A 128 -2.96 -2.40 4.43
C ALA A 128 -2.30 -1.35 5.32
N VAL A 129 -1.12 -0.88 4.84
CA VAL A 129 -0.36 0.23 5.43
C VAL A 129 -0.15 1.32 4.38
N GLY A 130 -0.59 2.51 4.69
CA GLY A 130 -0.35 3.70 3.88
C GLY A 130 0.57 4.69 4.57
N LEU A 131 1.75 4.94 4.00
CA LEU A 131 2.73 5.91 4.50
C LEU A 131 2.63 7.20 3.70
N SER A 132 2.38 8.34 4.36
CA SER A 132 2.25 9.64 3.68
C SER A 132 1.34 9.55 2.44
N SER A 133 0.19 8.94 2.58
CA SER A 133 -0.65 8.52 1.46
C SER A 133 -1.37 9.69 0.80
N VAL A 134 -1.54 9.63 -0.52
CA VAL A 134 -2.48 10.51 -1.24
C VAL A 134 -3.90 10.00 -0.96
N THR A 135 -4.46 10.34 0.19
CA THR A 135 -5.77 9.81 0.62
C THR A 135 -6.95 10.50 -0.05
N ASP A 136 -6.79 11.76 -0.44
CA ASP A 136 -7.87 12.61 -0.97
C ASP A 136 -7.58 13.05 -2.41
N ILE A 137 -7.83 12.16 -3.36
CA ILE A 137 -7.64 12.45 -4.80
C ILE A 137 -8.52 13.63 -5.26
N ARG A 138 -9.74 13.73 -4.76
CA ARG A 138 -10.66 14.80 -5.13
C ARG A 138 -10.07 16.17 -4.76
N ALA A 139 -9.65 16.35 -3.52
CA ALA A 139 -9.02 17.58 -3.07
C ALA A 139 -7.74 17.90 -3.86
N ARG A 140 -6.97 16.86 -4.24
CA ARG A 140 -5.77 17.04 -5.06
C ARG A 140 -6.09 17.51 -6.47
N MET A 141 -7.09 16.95 -7.13
CA MET A 141 -7.53 17.41 -8.46
C MET A 141 -7.99 18.87 -8.47
N GLU A 142 -8.54 19.35 -7.37
CA GLU A 142 -9.04 20.71 -7.21
C GLU A 142 -7.96 21.69 -6.71
N SER A 143 -6.85 21.18 -6.16
CA SER A 143 -5.84 22.03 -5.54
C SER A 143 -4.98 22.78 -6.56
N ALA A 144 -4.55 24.00 -6.17
CA ALA A 144 -3.67 24.82 -7.00
C ALA A 144 -2.29 24.18 -7.19
N ASP A 145 -1.79 23.46 -6.19
CA ASP A 145 -0.46 22.85 -6.19
C ASP A 145 -0.35 21.71 -7.22
N TRP A 146 -1.47 21.07 -7.55
CA TRP A 146 -1.52 19.97 -8.51
C TRP A 146 -2.03 20.38 -9.90
N LYS A 147 -2.27 21.68 -10.15
CA LYS A 147 -2.69 22.16 -11.46
C LYS A 147 -1.72 21.79 -12.59
N THR A 148 -0.43 21.72 -12.32
CA THR A 148 0.58 21.28 -13.28
C THR A 148 0.40 19.81 -13.70
N MET A 149 -0.23 19.01 -12.85
CA MET A 149 -0.56 17.60 -13.10
C MET A 149 -2.00 17.40 -13.58
N GLY A 150 -2.79 18.48 -13.76
CA GLY A 150 -4.21 18.35 -14.04
C GLY A 150 -4.53 17.50 -15.26
N ARG A 151 -3.77 17.63 -16.36
CA ARG A 151 -3.95 16.79 -17.55
C ARG A 151 -3.63 15.32 -17.25
N GLU A 152 -2.56 15.05 -16.51
CA GLU A 152 -2.17 13.69 -16.12
C GLU A 152 -3.23 13.06 -15.21
N LEU A 153 -3.71 13.78 -14.20
CA LEU A 153 -4.77 13.30 -13.31
C LEU A 153 -6.08 13.03 -14.06
N ASN A 154 -6.43 13.87 -15.03
CA ASN A 154 -7.60 13.63 -15.88
C ASN A 154 -7.43 12.39 -16.76
N ASN A 155 -6.24 12.13 -17.31
CA ASN A 155 -5.97 10.91 -18.08
C ASN A 155 -6.05 9.65 -17.19
N ILE A 156 -5.70 9.78 -15.90
CA ILE A 156 -5.75 8.67 -14.94
C ILE A 156 -7.18 8.46 -14.44
N PHE A 157 -7.78 9.49 -13.87
CA PHE A 157 -9.02 9.38 -13.11
C PHE A 157 -10.28 9.84 -13.85
N GLY A 158 -10.14 10.63 -14.91
CA GLY A 158 -11.23 11.38 -15.52
C GLY A 158 -11.50 12.67 -14.75
N SER A 159 -12.76 12.98 -14.53
CA SER A 159 -13.22 14.09 -13.70
C SER A 159 -13.41 13.65 -12.23
N ALA A 160 -13.59 14.61 -11.32
CA ALA A 160 -13.90 14.31 -9.93
C ALA A 160 -15.20 13.50 -9.75
N SER A 161 -16.15 13.59 -10.69
CA SER A 161 -17.38 12.79 -10.69
C SER A 161 -17.15 11.32 -11.06
N ASP A 162 -16.03 11.00 -11.70
CA ASP A 162 -15.70 9.63 -12.10
C ASP A 162 -15.05 8.82 -10.95
N LEU A 163 -14.56 9.48 -9.89
CA LEU A 163 -13.83 8.82 -8.81
C LEU A 163 -14.66 7.73 -8.12
N ILE A 164 -15.87 8.05 -7.67
CA ILE A 164 -16.76 7.12 -6.95
C ILE A 164 -17.23 5.97 -7.86
N PRO A 165 -17.81 6.21 -9.07
CA PRO A 165 -18.27 5.12 -9.92
C PRO A 165 -17.17 4.14 -10.33
N ARG A 166 -15.93 4.62 -10.44
CA ARG A 166 -14.77 3.79 -10.81
C ARG A 166 -14.06 3.15 -9.61
N GLY A 167 -14.50 3.44 -8.38
CA GLY A 167 -13.89 2.91 -7.17
C GLY A 167 -12.49 3.47 -6.90
N ASN A 168 -12.32 4.78 -7.12
CA ASN A 168 -11.06 5.49 -6.94
C ASN A 168 -11.08 6.49 -5.77
N ASP A 169 -12.20 6.61 -5.07
CA ASP A 169 -12.36 7.47 -3.90
C ASP A 169 -12.20 6.64 -2.62
N LEU A 170 -11.13 6.88 -1.84
CA LEU A 170 -10.84 6.08 -0.64
C LEU A 170 -11.85 6.30 0.48
N PHE A 171 -12.48 7.47 0.57
CA PHE A 171 -13.50 7.74 1.59
C PHE A 171 -14.74 6.89 1.34
N GLU A 172 -15.19 6.83 0.10
CA GLU A 172 -16.32 5.99 -0.31
C GLU A 172 -15.98 4.49 -0.16
N LEU A 173 -14.75 4.09 -0.50
CA LEU A 173 -14.30 2.71 -0.33
C LEU A 173 -14.27 2.31 1.14
N ALA A 174 -13.83 3.18 2.04
CA ALA A 174 -13.85 2.93 3.48
C ALA A 174 -15.29 2.78 4.00
N ALA A 175 -16.21 3.65 3.57
CA ALA A 175 -17.64 3.58 3.94
C ALA A 175 -18.31 2.27 3.46
N LYS A 176 -17.84 1.69 2.36
CA LYS A 176 -18.30 0.36 1.89
C LYS A 176 -17.63 -0.77 2.67
N ALA A 177 -16.31 -0.68 2.87
CA ALA A 177 -15.52 -1.74 3.49
C ALA A 177 -15.87 -1.97 4.96
N VAL A 178 -16.30 -0.93 5.70
CA VAL A 178 -16.71 -1.08 7.10
C VAL A 178 -17.89 -2.07 7.28
N ASN A 179 -18.69 -2.25 6.24
CA ASN A 179 -19.82 -3.19 6.22
C ASN A 179 -19.49 -4.52 5.51
N ALA A 180 -18.24 -4.73 5.12
CA ALA A 180 -17.84 -5.99 4.48
C ALA A 180 -17.85 -7.15 5.51
N PRO A 181 -18.13 -8.39 5.07
CA PRO A 181 -18.07 -9.56 5.96
C PRO A 181 -16.72 -9.71 6.65
N GLU A 182 -15.65 -9.34 5.97
CA GLU A 182 -14.28 -9.37 6.45
C GLU A 182 -13.63 -8.00 6.26
N THR A 183 -13.65 -7.18 7.31
CA THR A 183 -13.04 -5.85 7.29
C THR A 183 -11.52 -5.96 7.40
N PRO A 184 -10.72 -5.29 6.53
CA PRO A 184 -9.27 -5.32 6.62
C PRO A 184 -8.75 -4.48 7.79
N ARG A 185 -7.56 -4.82 8.29
CA ARG A 185 -6.84 -3.94 9.22
C ARG A 185 -6.16 -2.81 8.44
N ILE A 186 -6.31 -1.59 8.88
CA ILE A 186 -5.77 -0.41 8.18
C ILE A 186 -4.89 0.40 9.12
N LEU A 187 -3.66 0.65 8.69
CA LEU A 187 -2.76 1.61 9.33
C LEU A 187 -2.44 2.74 8.35
N THR A 188 -2.61 3.98 8.79
CA THR A 188 -2.09 5.14 8.06
C THR A 188 -1.07 5.87 8.91
N VAL A 189 0.06 6.24 8.31
CA VAL A 189 1.18 6.95 8.97
C VAL A 189 1.53 8.19 8.17
N CYS A 190 1.66 9.34 8.83
CA CYS A 190 2.05 10.58 8.14
C CYS A 190 2.97 11.44 9.01
N GLY A 191 3.94 12.07 8.35
CA GLY A 191 4.80 13.06 9.00
C GLY A 191 4.06 14.38 9.22
N THR A 192 4.31 15.06 10.34
CA THR A 192 3.64 16.32 10.69
C THR A 192 4.05 17.50 9.79
N GLU A 193 5.22 17.40 9.14
CA GLU A 193 5.73 18.38 8.17
C GLU A 193 5.49 17.94 6.71
N ASP A 194 4.73 16.85 6.48
CA ASP A 194 4.42 16.33 5.15
C ASP A 194 3.35 17.23 4.47
N PHE A 195 3.52 17.53 3.20
CA PHE A 195 2.53 18.31 2.43
C PHE A 195 1.19 17.58 2.25
N LEU A 196 1.13 16.27 2.49
CA LEU A 196 -0.09 15.45 2.51
C LEU A 196 -0.69 15.29 3.92
N TYR A 197 -0.11 15.95 4.93
CA TYR A 197 -0.55 15.79 6.32
C TYR A 197 -2.03 16.09 6.49
N GLN A 198 -2.52 17.20 5.94
CA GLN A 198 -3.93 17.59 6.05
C GLN A 198 -4.89 16.59 5.37
N ASP A 199 -4.47 15.96 4.26
CA ASP A 199 -5.26 14.92 3.61
C ASP A 199 -5.36 13.68 4.49
N ASN A 200 -4.26 13.29 5.11
CA ASN A 200 -4.21 12.15 6.03
C ASN A 200 -5.04 12.41 7.31
N LEU A 201 -5.07 13.65 7.81
CA LEU A 201 -5.96 14.02 8.92
C LEU A 201 -7.43 13.89 8.55
N ARG A 202 -7.86 14.38 7.37
CA ARG A 202 -9.25 14.23 6.89
C ARG A 202 -9.63 12.75 6.76
N PHE A 203 -8.74 11.93 6.21
CA PHE A 203 -9.00 10.49 6.08
C PHE A 203 -9.07 9.80 7.45
N ARG A 204 -8.15 10.13 8.38
CA ARG A 204 -8.20 9.67 9.78
C ARG A 204 -9.54 9.96 10.42
N ASP A 205 -10.01 11.21 10.31
CA ASP A 205 -11.24 11.64 10.95
C ASP A 205 -12.45 10.92 10.34
N HIS A 206 -12.48 10.75 9.03
CA HIS A 206 -13.49 9.93 8.35
C HIS A 206 -13.50 8.47 8.82
N MET A 207 -12.34 7.83 8.95
CA MET A 207 -12.24 6.46 9.46
C MET A 207 -12.74 6.34 10.90
N ARG A 208 -12.51 7.36 11.73
CA ARG A 208 -13.03 7.45 13.11
C ARG A 208 -14.55 7.65 13.13
N GLU A 209 -15.09 8.52 12.29
CA GLU A 209 -16.54 8.72 12.14
C GLU A 209 -17.27 7.45 11.72
N LEU A 210 -16.67 6.67 10.84
CA LEU A 210 -17.17 5.34 10.43
C LEU A 210 -17.06 4.29 11.55
N ASN A 211 -16.35 4.58 12.65
CA ASN A 211 -15.95 3.57 13.64
C ASN A 211 -15.28 2.37 12.96
N PHE A 212 -14.38 2.62 11.97
CA PHE A 212 -13.78 1.57 11.17
C PHE A 212 -12.99 0.60 12.07
N PRO A 213 -13.34 -0.70 12.10
CA PRO A 213 -12.71 -1.66 13.00
C PRO A 213 -11.24 -1.87 12.62
N ASN A 214 -10.38 -2.00 13.64
CA ASN A 214 -8.94 -2.23 13.44
C ASN A 214 -8.23 -1.16 12.58
N TYR A 215 -8.68 0.09 12.71
CA TYR A 215 -8.01 1.25 12.14
C TYR A 215 -7.04 1.87 13.13
N GLU A 216 -5.80 2.08 12.71
CA GLU A 216 -4.80 2.81 13.46
C GLU A 216 -4.26 4.00 12.64
N TYR A 217 -3.98 5.10 13.34
CA TYR A 217 -3.32 6.27 12.79
C TYR A 217 -2.10 6.62 13.64
N LEU A 218 -0.96 6.78 12.99
CA LEU A 218 0.28 7.21 13.61
C LEU A 218 0.80 8.48 12.94
N GLU A 219 1.20 9.46 13.72
CA GLU A 219 1.93 10.64 13.24
C GLU A 219 3.23 10.82 14.03
N ALA A 220 4.23 11.36 13.38
CA ALA A 220 5.52 11.67 13.97
C ALA A 220 6.16 12.87 13.25
N PRO A 221 7.11 13.57 13.89
CA PRO A 221 7.90 14.59 13.20
C PRO A 221 8.57 14.00 11.96
N GLY A 222 8.43 14.67 10.82
CA GLY A 222 9.00 14.27 9.54
C GLY A 222 8.22 14.78 8.34
N ALA A 223 8.89 14.85 7.21
CA ALA A 223 8.35 15.32 5.95
C ALA A 223 8.17 14.17 4.95
N HIS A 224 7.80 14.49 3.70
CA HIS A 224 7.61 13.55 2.60
C HIS A 224 8.96 13.00 2.08
N GLN A 225 9.59 12.09 2.82
CA GLN A 225 10.97 11.66 2.58
C GLN A 225 11.27 10.23 2.99
N TRP A 226 12.28 9.64 2.37
CA TRP A 226 12.65 8.23 2.56
C TRP A 226 13.08 7.89 3.98
N SER A 227 13.76 8.79 4.71
CA SER A 227 14.13 8.55 6.12
C SER A 227 12.90 8.32 7.02
N PHE A 228 11.78 8.99 6.72
CA PHE A 228 10.51 8.76 7.40
C PHE A 228 9.91 7.41 7.01
N TRP A 229 9.88 7.08 5.71
CA TRP A 229 9.24 5.87 5.21
C TRP A 229 10.02 4.59 5.56
N ASP A 230 11.36 4.60 5.51
CA ASP A 230 12.18 3.44 5.92
C ASP A 230 12.02 3.13 7.42
N LEU A 231 11.89 4.17 8.26
CA LEU A 231 11.62 3.99 9.68
C LEU A 231 10.23 3.39 9.91
N HIS A 232 9.20 3.94 9.27
CA HIS A 232 7.81 3.60 9.60
C HIS A 232 7.29 2.36 8.86
N ILE A 233 7.92 1.91 7.77
CA ILE A 233 7.57 0.61 7.16
C ILE A 233 7.82 -0.56 8.11
N GLN A 234 8.80 -0.47 9.01
CA GLN A 234 9.07 -1.49 10.01
C GLN A 234 7.88 -1.63 10.98
N TYR A 235 7.34 -0.51 11.44
CA TYR A 235 6.10 -0.52 12.24
C TYR A 235 4.92 -1.07 11.43
N GLY A 236 4.82 -0.68 10.15
CA GLY A 236 3.80 -1.20 9.23
C GLY A 236 3.86 -2.72 9.05
N LEU A 237 5.06 -3.30 8.87
CA LEU A 237 5.23 -4.74 8.78
C LEU A 237 4.86 -5.44 10.09
N LYS A 238 5.24 -4.87 11.23
CA LYS A 238 4.82 -5.36 12.53
C LYS A 238 3.30 -5.38 12.66
N PHE A 239 2.63 -4.28 12.35
CA PHE A 239 1.17 -4.15 12.37
C PHE A 239 0.47 -5.22 11.51
N LEU A 240 1.00 -5.50 10.31
CA LEU A 240 0.41 -6.48 9.39
C LEU A 240 0.67 -7.93 9.80
N LEU A 241 1.81 -8.23 10.39
CA LEU A 241 2.32 -9.61 10.52
C LEU A 241 2.30 -10.17 11.94
N GLU A 242 2.28 -9.31 12.97
CA GLU A 242 2.04 -9.74 14.34
C GLU A 242 0.52 -9.87 14.59
N ASN A 243 0.10 -10.92 15.29
CA ASN A 243 -1.31 -11.24 15.59
C ASN A 243 -2.16 -11.65 14.37
N ARG A 244 -1.60 -12.46 13.50
CA ARG A 244 -2.32 -13.13 12.40
C ARG A 244 -3.16 -14.29 12.91
#